data_2d41592dc37f2aa30aaff5a5615b03b8
#
_entry.id   2d41592dc37f2aa30aaff5a5615b03b8
#
_cell.length_a   1.000
_cell.length_b   1.000
_cell.length_c   1.000
_cell.angle_alpha   90.00
_cell.angle_beta   90.00
_cell.angle_gamma   90.00
#
_symmetry.space_group_name_H-M   'P 1'
#
loop_
_entity.id
_entity.type
_entity.pdbx_description
1 polymer ?
#
loop_
_entity_poly.entity_id
_entity_poly.type
_entity_poly.pdbx_seq_one_letter_code
_entity_poly.pdbx_strand_id
1 'polypeptide(L)'
;MIKKLTDKPNQTGFSLAELLITLSIFGILSSIALVNLSSTWTKNRLLATTRDLENWISGQRRYAITHNLSCQVLIDENSKRLVSTISSSRGTEPCSADATKTSETAFDLNDNFGTGNQNLSLTNNLSSQPETDAGICFSFRGFSEEFIGECADNQIRNSNGVLVIKLAHSDTDEARCIRIISPIGMIRDGKSKDSSLKCSYDTAY
;
A
#
# COMPACT_ATOMS: atom_id res chain seq x y z
N MET A 1 17.67 19.54 73.39
CA MET A 1 16.71 20.45 72.76
C MET A 1 17.05 20.56 71.30
N ILE A 2 16.35 19.85 70.46
CA ILE A 2 16.60 19.87 68.97
C ILE A 2 15.53 20.73 68.36
N LYS A 3 15.92 21.88 67.82
CA LYS A 3 15.08 22.89 67.17
C LYS A 3 14.80 22.37 65.73
N LYS A 4 13.59 21.91 65.46
CA LYS A 4 13.11 21.46 64.16
C LYS A 4 12.85 22.67 63.29
N LEU A 5 13.75 23.01 62.37
CA LEU A 5 13.54 23.98 61.33
C LEU A 5 12.54 23.40 60.33
N THR A 6 11.30 23.85 60.39
CA THR A 6 10.31 23.61 59.34
C THR A 6 10.51 24.68 58.26
N ASP A 7 11.32 24.33 57.27
CA ASP A 7 11.40 25.09 56.02
C ASP A 7 10.08 24.88 55.23
N LYS A 8 9.24 25.91 55.22
CA LYS A 8 8.04 25.94 54.38
C LYS A 8 8.50 26.24 52.95
N PRO A 9 8.24 25.34 51.97
CA PRO A 9 8.54 25.67 50.59
C PRO A 9 7.68 26.89 50.16
N ASN A 10 8.37 27.89 49.69
CA ASN A 10 7.74 29.10 49.15
C ASN A 10 7.00 28.69 47.85
N GLN A 11 5.70 28.51 47.96
CA GLN A 11 4.84 28.26 46.79
C GLN A 11 4.61 29.58 46.06
N THR A 12 5.48 29.92 45.12
CA THR A 12 5.25 31.01 44.17
C THR A 12 4.26 30.53 43.12
N GLY A 13 3.02 31.01 43.17
CA GLY A 13 2.02 30.76 42.14
C GLY A 13 2.37 31.48 40.84
N PHE A 14 1.99 30.88 39.71
CA PHE A 14 2.14 31.51 38.40
C PHE A 14 1.29 32.76 38.27
N SER A 15 1.87 33.81 37.70
CA SER A 15 1.15 35.04 37.35
C SER A 15 0.23 34.77 36.14
N LEU A 16 -0.95 35.36 36.13
CA LEU A 16 -1.91 35.28 35.02
C LEU A 16 -1.28 35.75 33.68
N ALA A 17 -0.41 36.78 33.76
CA ALA A 17 0.33 37.28 32.60
C ALA A 17 1.31 36.23 32.05
N GLU A 18 2.00 35.46 32.89
CA GLU A 18 2.95 34.42 32.51
C GLU A 18 2.23 33.27 31.81
N LEU A 19 1.03 32.92 32.27
CA LEU A 19 0.18 31.92 31.66
C LEU A 19 -0.32 32.36 30.27
N LEU A 20 -0.68 33.62 30.08
CA LEU A 20 -1.08 34.16 28.79
C LEU A 20 0.08 34.17 27.78
N ILE A 21 1.29 34.53 28.22
CA ILE A 21 2.48 34.51 27.35
C ILE A 21 2.81 33.09 26.94
N THR A 22 2.79 32.14 27.85
CA THR A 22 3.08 30.72 27.52
C THR A 22 2.07 30.15 26.57
N LEU A 23 0.77 30.40 26.71
CA LEU A 23 -0.29 29.99 25.80
C LEU A 23 -0.11 30.58 24.38
N SER A 24 0.30 31.85 24.32
CA SER A 24 0.54 32.54 23.05
C SER A 24 1.69 31.88 22.27
N ILE A 25 2.79 31.57 22.94
CA ILE A 25 3.94 30.88 22.34
C ILE A 25 3.56 29.48 21.91
N PHE A 26 2.82 28.74 22.73
CA PHE A 26 2.31 27.41 22.39
C PHE A 26 1.40 27.43 21.17
N GLY A 27 0.52 28.42 21.05
CA GLY A 27 -0.36 28.58 19.89
C GLY A 27 0.40 28.77 18.58
N ILE A 28 1.45 29.59 18.60
CA ILE A 28 2.29 29.82 17.40
C ILE A 28 3.05 28.55 17.01
N LEU A 29 3.69 27.88 17.95
CA LEU A 29 4.45 26.66 17.69
C LEU A 29 3.56 25.52 17.20
N SER A 30 2.36 25.37 17.75
CA SER A 30 1.39 24.35 17.34
C SER A 30 0.91 24.56 15.91
N SER A 31 0.73 25.80 15.46
CA SER A 31 0.26 26.09 14.09
C SER A 31 1.26 25.62 13.01
N ILE A 32 2.55 25.74 13.26
CA ILE A 32 3.60 25.29 12.34
C ILE A 32 3.71 23.76 12.31
N ALA A 33 3.54 23.11 13.46
CA ALA A 33 3.64 21.65 13.57
C ALA A 33 2.53 20.91 12.80
N LEU A 34 1.31 21.44 12.77
CA LEU A 34 0.15 20.80 12.15
C LEU A 34 0.29 20.64 10.63
N VAL A 35 0.88 21.61 9.94
CA VAL A 35 1.03 21.58 8.48
C VAL A 35 1.95 20.43 8.02
N ASN A 36 3.07 20.24 8.72
CA ASN A 36 4.03 19.16 8.39
C ASN A 36 3.51 17.77 8.77
N LEU A 37 2.63 17.69 9.75
CA LEU A 37 2.09 16.43 10.24
C LEU A 37 1.16 15.78 9.21
N SER A 38 0.30 16.55 8.53
CA SER A 38 -0.64 16.05 7.54
C SER A 38 0.06 15.30 6.40
N SER A 39 1.09 15.89 5.80
CA SER A 39 1.87 15.26 4.72
C SER A 39 2.55 13.97 5.19
N THR A 40 3.10 13.96 6.39
CA THR A 40 3.75 12.77 6.97
C THR A 40 2.76 11.63 7.20
N TRP A 41 1.56 11.95 7.68
CA TRP A 41 0.49 10.96 7.88
C TRP A 41 0.07 10.30 6.56
N THR A 42 -0.11 11.10 5.50
CA THR A 42 -0.48 10.58 4.18
C THR A 42 0.62 9.68 3.62
N LYS A 43 1.90 10.07 3.75
CA LYS A 43 3.05 9.24 3.35
C LYS A 43 3.10 7.91 4.09
N ASN A 44 2.91 7.93 5.41
CA ASN A 44 2.91 6.71 6.22
C ASN A 44 1.74 5.79 5.87
N ARG A 45 0.55 6.37 5.62
CA ARG A 45 -0.62 5.61 5.19
C ARG A 45 -0.39 4.98 3.82
N LEU A 46 0.18 5.73 2.86
CA LEU A 46 0.53 5.22 1.55
C LEU A 46 1.52 4.05 1.63
N LEU A 47 2.51 4.15 2.51
CA LEU A 47 3.46 3.07 2.78
C LEU A 47 2.77 1.84 3.37
N ALA A 48 1.89 2.02 4.35
CA ALA A 48 1.14 0.92 4.97
C ALA A 48 0.28 0.20 3.93
N THR A 49 -0.54 0.94 3.18
CA THR A 49 -1.40 0.38 2.11
C THR A 49 -0.59 -0.36 1.04
N THR A 50 0.60 0.16 0.68
CA THR A 50 1.48 -0.51 -0.28
C THR A 50 1.98 -1.85 0.25
N ARG A 51 2.38 -1.91 1.52
CA ARG A 51 2.81 -3.15 2.16
C ARG A 51 1.67 -4.15 2.33
N ASP A 52 0.48 -3.68 2.64
CA ASP A 52 -0.70 -4.54 2.72
C ASP A 52 -1.04 -5.13 1.36
N LEU A 53 -0.95 -4.33 0.29
CA LEU A 53 -1.11 -4.80 -1.08
C LEU A 53 -0.02 -5.81 -1.47
N GLU A 54 1.24 -5.57 -1.14
CA GLU A 54 2.33 -6.51 -1.37
C GLU A 54 2.09 -7.84 -0.66
N ASN A 55 1.68 -7.78 0.61
CA ASN A 55 1.36 -8.97 1.40
C ASN A 55 0.17 -9.73 0.81
N TRP A 56 -0.85 -9.03 0.35
CA TRP A 56 -2.02 -9.62 -0.28
C TRP A 56 -1.64 -10.33 -1.59
N ILE A 57 -0.89 -9.67 -2.49
CA ILE A 57 -0.41 -10.28 -3.74
C ILE A 57 0.48 -11.50 -3.44
N SER A 58 1.37 -11.40 -2.46
CA SER A 58 2.21 -12.53 -2.02
C SER A 58 1.37 -13.68 -1.46
N GLY A 59 0.24 -13.36 -0.84
CA GLY A 59 -0.76 -14.33 -0.38
C GLY A 59 -1.36 -15.11 -1.53
N GLN A 60 -1.75 -14.45 -2.62
CA GLN A 60 -2.31 -15.09 -3.81
C GLN A 60 -1.31 -16.05 -4.45
N ARG A 61 -0.05 -15.64 -4.54
CA ARG A 61 1.02 -16.52 -5.03
C ARG A 61 1.20 -17.75 -4.16
N ARG A 62 1.24 -17.58 -2.83
CA ARG A 62 1.35 -18.71 -1.90
C ARG A 62 0.16 -19.66 -2.01
N TYR A 63 -1.05 -19.10 -2.13
CA TYR A 63 -2.25 -19.91 -2.31
C TYR A 63 -2.17 -20.77 -3.58
N ALA A 64 -1.76 -20.19 -4.71
CA ALA A 64 -1.53 -20.91 -5.96
C ALA A 64 -0.60 -22.10 -5.78
N ILE A 65 0.54 -21.92 -5.12
CA ILE A 65 1.53 -22.95 -4.86
C ILE A 65 0.98 -24.06 -3.94
N THR A 66 0.34 -23.68 -2.83
CA THR A 66 -0.11 -24.65 -1.82
C THR A 66 -1.28 -25.50 -2.26
N HIS A 67 -2.15 -24.96 -3.12
CA HIS A 67 -3.34 -25.66 -3.61
C HIS A 67 -3.15 -26.25 -5.02
N ASN A 68 -1.95 -26.11 -5.59
CA ASN A 68 -1.63 -26.59 -6.92
C ASN A 68 -2.58 -26.05 -8.01
N LEU A 69 -2.88 -24.76 -7.91
CA LEU A 69 -3.80 -24.04 -8.78
C LEU A 69 -3.08 -22.85 -9.44
N SER A 70 -3.66 -22.32 -10.51
CA SER A 70 -3.22 -21.07 -11.09
C SER A 70 -4.16 -19.95 -10.66
N CYS A 71 -3.61 -18.87 -10.08
CA CYS A 71 -4.35 -17.70 -9.63
C CYS A 71 -4.11 -16.54 -10.58
N GLN A 72 -5.18 -15.87 -10.98
CA GLN A 72 -5.10 -14.62 -11.71
C GLN A 72 -5.51 -13.45 -10.80
N VAL A 73 -4.76 -12.35 -10.89
CA VAL A 73 -5.04 -11.11 -10.21
C VAL A 73 -5.33 -10.06 -11.26
N LEU A 74 -6.56 -9.63 -11.34
CA LEU A 74 -7.04 -8.56 -12.24
C LEU A 74 -6.85 -7.21 -11.55
N ILE A 75 -6.43 -6.20 -12.29
CA ILE A 75 -6.18 -4.86 -11.77
C ILE A 75 -7.16 -3.89 -12.44
N ASP A 76 -8.09 -3.37 -11.67
CA ASP A 76 -9.00 -2.32 -12.10
C ASP A 76 -8.53 -0.96 -11.57
N GLU A 77 -7.96 -0.14 -12.45
CA GLU A 77 -7.49 1.20 -12.11
C GLU A 77 -8.62 2.16 -11.78
N ASN A 78 -9.77 2.00 -12.42
CA ASN A 78 -10.91 2.91 -12.27
C ASN A 78 -11.57 2.73 -10.90
N SER A 79 -11.84 1.50 -10.52
CA SER A 79 -12.40 1.19 -9.19
C SER A 79 -11.34 1.16 -8.09
N LYS A 80 -10.05 1.24 -8.44
CA LYS A 80 -8.89 1.15 -7.54
C LYS A 80 -8.92 -0.18 -6.75
N ARG A 81 -9.22 -1.27 -7.45
CA ARG A 81 -9.43 -2.58 -6.85
C ARG A 81 -8.63 -3.65 -7.59
N LEU A 82 -8.10 -4.58 -6.83
CA LEU A 82 -7.52 -5.81 -7.36
C LEU A 82 -8.43 -6.98 -6.98
N VAL A 83 -8.69 -7.86 -7.93
CA VAL A 83 -9.54 -9.04 -7.71
C VAL A 83 -8.75 -10.30 -8.06
N SER A 84 -8.79 -11.29 -7.18
CA SER A 84 -8.12 -12.56 -7.39
C SER A 84 -9.14 -13.67 -7.66
N THR A 85 -8.89 -14.43 -8.75
CA THR A 85 -9.74 -15.57 -9.15
C THR A 85 -8.86 -16.75 -9.54
N ILE A 86 -9.41 -17.96 -9.45
CA ILE A 86 -8.76 -19.16 -9.95
C ILE A 86 -8.82 -19.12 -11.47
N SER A 87 -7.68 -19.29 -12.11
CA SER A 87 -7.59 -19.43 -13.54
C SER A 87 -7.98 -20.87 -13.95
N SER A 88 -9.25 -21.13 -13.92
CA SER A 88 -9.84 -22.30 -14.57
C SER A 88 -10.70 -21.80 -15.72
N SER A 89 -10.98 -22.64 -16.69
CA SER A 89 -11.82 -22.35 -17.86
C SER A 89 -13.21 -21.74 -17.56
N ARG A 90 -13.48 -21.37 -16.31
CA ARG A 90 -14.73 -20.75 -15.85
C ARG A 90 -14.58 -19.64 -14.84
N GLY A 91 -13.37 -19.25 -14.44
CA GLY A 91 -12.96 -17.97 -13.85
C GLY A 91 -13.78 -17.29 -12.74
N THR A 92 -14.71 -17.98 -12.11
CA THR A 92 -15.62 -17.37 -11.13
C THR A 92 -15.27 -17.66 -9.67
N GLU A 93 -14.41 -18.65 -9.44
CA GLU A 93 -14.02 -19.01 -8.08
C GLU A 93 -12.87 -18.12 -7.59
N PRO A 94 -12.99 -17.57 -6.39
CA PRO A 94 -11.92 -16.75 -5.80
C PRO A 94 -10.69 -17.59 -5.46
N CYS A 95 -9.52 -17.01 -5.67
CA CYS A 95 -8.25 -17.61 -5.28
C CYS A 95 -7.97 -17.36 -3.79
N SER A 96 -8.78 -17.96 -2.92
CA SER A 96 -8.72 -17.78 -1.47
C SER A 96 -9.21 -19.04 -0.75
N ALA A 97 -8.66 -19.27 0.43
CA ALA A 97 -9.10 -20.35 1.31
C ALA A 97 -10.54 -20.16 1.81
N ASP A 98 -11.00 -18.92 1.90
CA ASP A 98 -12.34 -18.57 2.36
C ASP A 98 -13.01 -17.63 1.36
N ALA A 99 -13.75 -18.22 0.41
CA ALA A 99 -14.48 -17.48 -0.62
C ALA A 99 -15.53 -16.50 -0.06
N THR A 100 -15.89 -16.62 1.22
CA THR A 100 -16.87 -15.74 1.86
C THR A 100 -16.26 -14.44 2.35
N LYS A 101 -14.90 -14.39 2.49
CA LYS A 101 -14.19 -13.21 2.91
C LYS A 101 -13.76 -12.36 1.72
N THR A 102 -14.51 -11.30 1.48
CA THR A 102 -14.20 -10.34 0.40
C THR A 102 -12.79 -9.76 0.50
N SER A 103 -12.25 -9.60 1.70
CA SER A 103 -10.88 -9.10 1.92
C SER A 103 -9.79 -10.08 1.46
N GLU A 104 -10.07 -11.36 1.34
CA GLU A 104 -9.14 -12.35 0.81
C GLU A 104 -9.22 -12.46 -0.71
N THR A 105 -10.41 -12.26 -1.29
CA THR A 105 -10.68 -12.39 -2.72
C THR A 105 -10.41 -11.11 -3.50
N ALA A 106 -10.48 -9.96 -2.83
CA ALA A 106 -10.25 -8.67 -3.45
C ALA A 106 -9.52 -7.73 -2.49
N PHE A 107 -8.67 -6.89 -3.05
CA PHE A 107 -8.01 -5.81 -2.32
C PHE A 107 -8.58 -4.49 -2.82
N ASP A 108 -9.38 -3.83 -1.98
CA ASP A 108 -9.94 -2.52 -2.28
C ASP A 108 -9.04 -1.44 -1.65
N LEU A 109 -8.44 -0.62 -2.51
CA LEU A 109 -7.57 0.46 -2.07
C LEU A 109 -8.33 1.56 -1.33
N ASN A 110 -9.60 1.77 -1.67
CA ASN A 110 -10.41 2.79 -1.02
C ASN A 110 -10.67 2.43 0.45
N ASP A 111 -10.97 1.17 0.72
CA ASP A 111 -11.21 0.69 2.08
C ASP A 111 -9.92 0.65 2.90
N ASN A 112 -8.84 0.13 2.31
CA ASN A 112 -7.55 0.01 3.00
C ASN A 112 -6.87 1.35 3.23
N PHE A 113 -7.00 2.31 2.31
CA PHE A 113 -6.46 3.65 2.50
C PHE A 113 -7.29 4.48 3.48
N GLY A 114 -8.61 4.26 3.53
CA GLY A 114 -9.54 4.96 4.41
C GLY A 114 -9.82 6.40 3.97
N THR A 115 -9.91 7.33 4.94
CA THR A 115 -10.20 8.74 4.65
C THR A 115 -9.14 9.39 3.76
N GLY A 116 -9.56 10.14 2.75
CA GLY A 116 -8.68 10.78 1.76
C GLY A 116 -8.40 9.93 0.52
N ASN A 117 -9.08 8.79 0.37
CA ASN A 117 -8.94 7.89 -0.77
C ASN A 117 -9.30 8.53 -2.14
N GLN A 118 -10.05 9.62 -2.15
CA GLN A 118 -10.45 10.33 -3.38
C GLN A 118 -9.23 10.80 -4.19
N ASN A 119 -8.17 11.18 -3.50
CA ASN A 119 -6.93 11.68 -4.09
C ASN A 119 -5.89 10.57 -4.34
N LEU A 120 -6.24 9.31 -4.04
CA LEU A 120 -5.41 8.16 -4.33
C LEU A 120 -5.55 7.76 -5.80
N SER A 121 -4.44 7.49 -6.46
CA SER A 121 -4.40 6.94 -7.82
C SER A 121 -3.68 5.61 -7.85
N LEU A 122 -4.23 4.68 -8.62
CA LEU A 122 -3.64 3.40 -8.96
C LEU A 122 -3.28 3.42 -10.43
N THR A 123 -2.06 3.09 -10.77
CA THR A 123 -1.60 2.94 -12.17
C THR A 123 -0.70 1.73 -12.28
N ASN A 124 -0.69 1.11 -13.45
CA ASN A 124 0.18 -0.03 -13.74
C ASN A 124 0.80 0.09 -15.14
N ASN A 125 1.79 -0.72 -15.45
CA ASN A 125 2.46 -0.75 -16.75
C ASN A 125 1.99 -1.90 -17.64
N LEU A 126 0.89 -2.57 -17.30
CA LEU A 126 0.28 -3.55 -18.18
C LEU A 126 -0.16 -2.87 -19.49
N SER A 127 -0.03 -3.56 -20.60
CA SER A 127 -0.42 -3.03 -21.90
C SER A 127 -1.90 -2.66 -21.88
N SER A 128 -2.17 -1.37 -21.83
CA SER A 128 -3.51 -0.82 -21.73
C SER A 128 -4.27 -1.03 -23.05
N GLN A 129 -4.93 -2.14 -23.15
CA GLN A 129 -6.08 -2.28 -24.04
C GLN A 129 -7.33 -2.03 -23.16
N PRO A 130 -8.17 -1.06 -23.48
CA PRO A 130 -9.25 -0.63 -22.58
C PRO A 130 -10.39 -1.63 -22.39
N GLU A 131 -10.33 -2.77 -23.02
CA GLU A 131 -11.39 -3.78 -23.00
C GLU A 131 -10.94 -5.18 -22.53
N THR A 132 -9.71 -5.34 -22.10
CA THR A 132 -9.22 -6.68 -21.76
C THR A 132 -8.83 -6.76 -20.28
N ASP A 133 -9.30 -7.81 -19.65
CA ASP A 133 -8.92 -8.22 -18.31
C ASP A 133 -7.41 -8.51 -18.26
N ALA A 134 -6.61 -7.46 -18.09
CA ALA A 134 -5.18 -7.56 -17.96
C ALA A 134 -4.80 -7.72 -16.49
N GLY A 135 -3.83 -8.55 -16.20
CA GLY A 135 -3.44 -8.79 -14.82
C GLY A 135 -2.19 -9.64 -14.68
N ILE A 136 -2.06 -10.23 -13.51
CA ILE A 136 -0.95 -11.08 -13.12
C ILE A 136 -1.47 -12.50 -12.96
N CYS A 137 -0.78 -13.46 -13.58
CA CYS A 137 -1.01 -14.87 -13.35
C CYS A 137 0.07 -15.44 -12.44
N PHE A 138 -0.33 -16.11 -11.38
CA PHE A 138 0.56 -16.92 -10.55
C PHE A 138 0.29 -18.40 -10.80
N SER A 139 1.28 -19.11 -11.33
CA SER A 139 1.18 -20.54 -11.55
C SER A 139 1.37 -21.34 -10.25
N PHE A 140 0.94 -22.58 -10.23
CA PHE A 140 1.17 -23.52 -9.13
C PHE A 140 2.66 -23.76 -8.83
N ARG A 141 3.55 -23.46 -9.75
CA ARG A 141 5.01 -23.53 -9.57
C ARG A 141 5.60 -22.24 -8.96
N GLY A 142 4.75 -21.22 -8.71
CA GLY A 142 5.16 -19.93 -8.16
C GLY A 142 5.75 -18.95 -9.17
N PHE A 143 5.65 -19.24 -10.45
CA PHE A 143 5.99 -18.28 -11.50
C PHE A 143 4.90 -17.22 -11.61
N SER A 144 5.30 -16.02 -12.01
CA SER A 144 4.38 -14.94 -12.30
C SER A 144 4.51 -14.52 -13.76
N GLU A 145 3.40 -14.22 -14.39
CA GLU A 145 3.33 -13.76 -15.76
C GLU A 145 2.27 -12.67 -15.90
N GLU A 146 2.53 -11.77 -16.83
CA GLU A 146 1.50 -10.84 -17.32
C GLU A 146 0.58 -11.61 -18.27
N PHE A 147 -0.73 -11.45 -18.12
CA PHE A 147 -1.70 -12.05 -19.04
C PHE A 147 -2.70 -11.01 -19.53
N ILE A 148 -3.25 -11.29 -20.70
CA ILE A 148 -4.37 -10.57 -21.32
C ILE A 148 -5.40 -11.63 -21.68
N GLY A 149 -6.59 -11.55 -21.07
CA GLY A 149 -7.68 -12.50 -21.26
C GLY A 149 -7.64 -13.65 -20.26
N GLU A 150 -7.09 -14.80 -20.60
CA GLU A 150 -7.05 -15.97 -19.71
C GLU A 150 -5.61 -16.31 -19.29
N CYS A 151 -5.45 -16.61 -18.00
CA CYS A 151 -4.23 -17.14 -17.43
C CYS A 151 -4.16 -18.65 -17.72
N ALA A 152 -3.60 -19.04 -18.85
CA ALA A 152 -3.48 -20.45 -19.24
C ALA A 152 -2.10 -21.00 -18.90
N ASP A 153 -2.06 -22.12 -18.19
CA ASP A 153 -0.84 -22.83 -17.75
C ASP A 153 0.16 -23.18 -18.88
N ASN A 154 -0.30 -23.16 -20.14
CA ASN A 154 0.49 -23.55 -21.30
C ASN A 154 1.11 -22.37 -22.06
N GLN A 155 0.80 -21.16 -21.70
CA GLN A 155 1.37 -19.97 -22.32
C GLN A 155 2.37 -19.31 -21.39
N ILE A 156 3.41 -20.04 -21.00
CA ILE A 156 4.62 -19.42 -20.47
C ILE A 156 5.22 -18.59 -21.62
N ARG A 157 4.68 -17.42 -21.81
CA ARG A 157 5.35 -16.42 -22.63
C ARG A 157 6.57 -15.99 -21.83
N ASN A 158 7.75 -16.15 -22.45
CA ASN A 158 9.03 -15.61 -21.97
C ASN A 158 8.99 -14.08 -21.90
N SER A 159 8.04 -13.53 -21.15
CA SER A 159 8.04 -12.12 -20.85
C SER A 159 9.01 -11.93 -19.69
N ASN A 160 10.25 -11.57 -20.01
CA ASN A 160 11.17 -10.96 -19.05
C ASN A 160 10.58 -9.62 -18.57
N GLY A 161 9.27 -9.60 -18.34
CA GLY A 161 8.50 -8.46 -17.99
C GLY A 161 8.67 -8.12 -16.52
N VAL A 162 8.64 -6.85 -16.25
CA VAL A 162 8.51 -6.33 -14.90
C VAL A 162 7.19 -5.61 -14.83
N LEU A 163 6.24 -6.18 -14.07
CA LEU A 163 5.04 -5.46 -13.74
C LEU A 163 5.32 -4.46 -12.63
N VAL A 164 4.87 -3.24 -12.82
CA VAL A 164 4.92 -2.17 -11.82
C VAL A 164 3.51 -1.71 -11.53
N ILE A 165 3.11 -1.81 -10.26
CA ILE A 165 1.89 -1.22 -9.73
C ILE A 165 2.30 0.00 -8.94
N LYS A 166 1.79 1.17 -9.28
CA LYS A 166 2.11 2.44 -8.63
C LYS A 166 0.89 2.99 -7.91
N LEU A 167 1.12 3.40 -6.68
CA LEU A 167 0.18 4.09 -5.82
C LEU A 167 0.69 5.51 -5.59
N ALA A 168 -0.11 6.50 -5.93
CA ALA A 168 0.22 7.90 -5.70
C ALA A 168 -0.95 8.63 -5.03
N HIS A 169 -0.65 9.67 -4.28
CA HIS A 169 -1.64 10.52 -3.64
C HIS A 169 -1.32 11.98 -3.94
N SER A 170 -2.32 12.79 -4.29
CA SER A 170 -2.12 14.18 -4.71
C SER A 170 -1.45 15.08 -3.66
N ASP A 171 -1.63 14.75 -2.39
CA ASP A 171 -1.10 15.53 -1.27
C ASP A 171 0.36 15.20 -0.94
N THR A 172 0.98 14.31 -1.72
CA THR A 172 2.37 13.90 -1.50
C THR A 172 3.15 13.86 -2.82
N ASP A 173 4.38 14.32 -2.79
CA ASP A 173 5.31 14.25 -3.92
C ASP A 173 5.91 12.85 -4.11
N GLU A 174 5.68 11.94 -3.15
CA GLU A 174 6.17 10.58 -3.19
C GLU A 174 5.05 9.63 -3.58
N ALA A 175 5.29 8.84 -4.63
CA ALA A 175 4.50 7.66 -4.95
C ALA A 175 5.20 6.40 -4.43
N ARG A 176 4.42 5.39 -4.11
CA ARG A 176 4.91 4.06 -3.79
C ARG A 176 4.63 3.12 -4.95
N CYS A 177 5.46 2.10 -5.10
CA CYS A 177 5.28 1.13 -6.16
C CYS A 177 5.59 -0.29 -5.68
N ILE A 178 4.92 -1.24 -6.29
CA ILE A 178 5.20 -2.67 -6.14
C ILE A 178 5.71 -3.15 -7.49
N ARG A 179 6.80 -3.88 -7.47
CA ARG A 179 7.39 -4.46 -8.64
C ARG A 179 7.33 -5.97 -8.54
N ILE A 180 6.79 -6.60 -9.58
CA ILE A 180 6.72 -8.04 -9.72
C ILE A 180 7.59 -8.44 -10.89
N ILE A 181 8.57 -9.31 -10.62
CA ILE A 181 9.59 -9.71 -11.62
C ILE A 181 9.22 -11.08 -12.15
N SER A 182 8.82 -11.10 -13.41
CA SER A 182 8.60 -12.35 -14.16
C SER A 182 9.94 -12.96 -14.63
N PRO A 183 10.03 -14.28 -14.74
CA PRO A 183 9.04 -15.28 -14.37
C PRO A 183 9.11 -15.70 -12.89
N ILE A 184 10.12 -15.26 -12.14
CA ILE A 184 10.40 -15.74 -10.77
C ILE A 184 9.27 -15.41 -9.78
N GLY A 185 8.45 -14.40 -10.08
CA GLY A 185 7.37 -13.96 -9.20
C GLY A 185 7.89 -13.25 -7.95
N MET A 186 9.08 -12.65 -8.00
CA MET A 186 9.62 -11.88 -6.89
C MET A 186 8.89 -10.54 -6.79
N ILE A 187 8.33 -10.27 -5.63
CA ILE A 187 7.58 -9.05 -5.34
C ILE A 187 8.46 -8.17 -4.45
N ARG A 188 8.55 -6.88 -4.77
CA ARG A 188 9.28 -5.88 -3.98
C ARG A 188 8.58 -4.54 -4.01
N ASP A 189 8.52 -3.89 -2.86
CA ASP A 189 8.11 -2.50 -2.75
C ASP A 189 9.25 -1.54 -3.12
N GLY A 190 8.88 -0.32 -3.46
CA GLY A 190 9.82 0.72 -3.82
C GLY A 190 9.19 2.10 -3.77
N LYS A 191 10.00 3.11 -4.10
CA LYS A 191 9.57 4.50 -4.24
C LYS A 191 9.63 4.94 -5.69
N SER A 192 8.70 5.77 -6.10
CA SER A 192 8.73 6.48 -7.36
C SER A 192 8.67 7.98 -7.08
N LYS A 193 9.65 8.73 -7.56
CA LYS A 193 9.71 10.20 -7.38
C LYS A 193 9.07 10.96 -8.53
N ASP A 194 8.69 10.27 -9.59
CA ASP A 194 8.24 10.90 -10.82
C ASP A 194 6.89 10.33 -11.25
N SER A 195 6.19 11.04 -12.13
CA SER A 195 4.99 10.56 -12.82
C SER A 195 5.25 9.32 -13.68
N SER A 196 6.53 9.01 -13.96
CA SER A 196 6.91 7.78 -14.64
C SER A 196 6.66 6.54 -13.79
N LEU A 197 6.38 5.40 -14.44
CA LEU A 197 6.24 4.09 -13.79
C LEU A 197 7.61 3.49 -13.37
N LYS A 198 8.66 4.34 -13.28
CA LYS A 198 9.97 3.92 -12.78
C LYS A 198 9.92 3.78 -11.26
N CYS A 199 10.17 2.59 -10.81
CA CYS A 199 10.21 2.21 -9.40
C CYS A 199 11.66 2.06 -8.96
N SER A 200 12.11 2.89 -8.05
CA SER A 200 13.43 2.76 -7.43
C SER A 200 13.29 2.00 -6.10
N TYR A 201 14.17 1.03 -5.87
CA TYR A 201 14.23 0.35 -4.59
C TYR A 201 14.89 1.26 -3.54
N ASP A 202 14.38 1.22 -2.32
CA ASP A 202 15.16 1.63 -1.17
C ASP A 202 16.24 0.56 -0.97
N THR A 203 17.44 0.81 -1.50
CA THR A 203 18.64 0.02 -1.19
C THR A 203 19.24 0.43 0.15
N ALA A 204 18.40 0.71 1.13
CA ALA A 204 18.85 0.99 2.48
C ALA A 204 18.76 -0.31 3.30
N TYR A 205 19.79 -1.14 3.16
CA TYR A 205 20.29 -2.02 4.20
C TYR A 205 21.76 -1.68 4.43
#